data_36723a4ca58c91b80cf4601abaaab121
#
_entry.id   36723a4ca58c91b80cf4601abaaab121
#
_cell.length_a   1.000
_cell.length_b   1.000
_cell.length_c   1.000
_cell.angle_alpha   90.00
_cell.angle_beta   90.00
_cell.angle_gamma   90.00
#
_symmetry.space_group_name_H-M   'P 1'
#
loop_
_entity.id
_entity.type
_entity.pdbx_description
1 polymer ?
#
loop_
_entity_poly.entity_id
_entity_poly.type
_entity_poly.pdbx_seq_one_letter_code
_entity_poly.pdbx_strand_id
1 'polypeptide(L)'
;MDTKKLIQEKLLYCEYQPLTNLQDATFAFEALMRSNPRINPLTIIQDARNQGILYELDTLCINNAIEEFPTSYIEKYFLFVNVFPSTIIHQNFMKFIQNLVSSYPHIKKRVVFEINEDKKEESLLNLPLFFERLMYLKSVGVRIALDDIPIRRSSFERMEKFVPHFVKLDHTHSKDLALSIEKQQLISLVLDYTDENVELVLEGIETEADLIIAKDLGVPLFQGYYISKPFRIIEETIVHS
;
A
#
# COMPACT_ATOMS: atom_id res chain seq x y z
N MET A 1 -3.13 26.35 1.55
CA MET A 1 -3.55 25.24 0.70
C MET A 1 -4.90 24.78 1.18
N ASP A 2 -5.79 24.36 0.29
CA ASP A 2 -7.14 23.92 0.68
C ASP A 2 -7.42 22.55 0.05
N THR A 3 -7.35 21.50 0.86
CA THR A 3 -7.61 20.14 0.41
C THR A 3 -9.04 19.97 -0.09
N LYS A 4 -10.03 20.70 0.46
CA LYS A 4 -11.40 20.71 -0.06
C LYS A 4 -11.44 21.13 -1.52
N LYS A 5 -10.66 22.16 -1.88
CA LYS A 5 -10.56 22.62 -3.26
C LYS A 5 -9.97 21.54 -4.17
N LEU A 6 -8.91 20.85 -3.75
CA LEU A 6 -8.32 19.75 -4.54
C LEU A 6 -9.34 18.65 -4.81
N ILE A 7 -10.17 18.31 -3.82
CA ILE A 7 -11.23 17.30 -3.94
C ILE A 7 -12.33 17.80 -4.89
N GLN A 8 -12.85 19.02 -4.69
CA GLN A 8 -13.96 19.57 -5.47
C GLN A 8 -13.62 19.79 -6.93
N GLU A 9 -12.39 20.24 -7.23
CA GLU A 9 -11.91 20.50 -8.59
C GLU A 9 -11.30 19.26 -9.25
N LYS A 10 -11.35 18.08 -8.59
CA LYS A 10 -10.79 16.80 -9.10
C LYS A 10 -9.31 16.92 -9.51
N LEU A 11 -8.52 17.57 -8.68
CA LEU A 11 -7.10 17.81 -8.93
C LEU A 11 -6.19 16.71 -8.36
N LEU A 12 -6.75 15.66 -7.77
CA LEU A 12 -6.04 14.49 -7.27
C LEU A 12 -6.05 13.39 -8.33
N TYR A 13 -4.91 12.71 -8.50
CA TYR A 13 -4.71 11.59 -9.42
C TYR A 13 -3.71 10.60 -8.83
N CYS A 14 -3.49 9.45 -9.49
CA CYS A 14 -2.53 8.45 -9.07
C CYS A 14 -1.32 8.36 -10.02
N GLU A 15 -0.14 8.14 -9.44
CA GLU A 15 1.00 7.52 -10.08
C GLU A 15 1.16 6.12 -9.49
N TYR A 16 1.68 5.19 -10.29
CA TYR A 16 1.81 3.79 -9.90
C TYR A 16 3.28 3.41 -9.87
N GLN A 17 3.71 2.76 -8.79
CA GLN A 17 5.06 2.25 -8.66
C GLN A 17 5.04 0.73 -8.68
N PRO A 18 5.81 0.06 -9.56
CA PRO A 18 5.82 -1.39 -9.63
C PRO A 18 6.53 -2.01 -8.42
N LEU A 19 6.00 -3.17 -8.00
CA LEU A 19 6.66 -4.13 -7.15
C LEU A 19 7.11 -5.30 -8.04
N THR A 20 8.35 -5.77 -7.86
CA THR A 20 8.90 -6.90 -8.62
C THR A 20 9.19 -8.09 -7.72
N ASN A 21 9.23 -9.27 -8.30
CA ASN A 21 9.59 -10.51 -7.63
C ASN A 21 11.07 -10.89 -7.83
N LEU A 22 11.48 -12.04 -7.32
CA LEU A 22 12.85 -12.58 -7.45
C LEU A 22 13.35 -12.72 -8.90
N GLN A 23 12.45 -12.85 -9.87
CA GLN A 23 12.75 -12.97 -11.30
C GLN A 23 12.71 -11.62 -12.02
N ASP A 24 12.67 -10.52 -11.30
CA ASP A 24 12.51 -9.14 -11.81
C ASP A 24 11.21 -8.91 -12.62
N ALA A 25 10.26 -9.82 -12.49
CA ALA A 25 8.95 -9.67 -13.13
C ALA A 25 8.03 -8.79 -12.25
N THR A 26 7.27 -7.90 -12.89
CA THR A 26 6.27 -7.10 -12.18
C THR A 26 5.22 -8.01 -11.55
N PHE A 27 5.03 -7.88 -10.25
CA PHE A 27 4.06 -8.62 -9.44
C PHE A 27 2.82 -7.76 -9.13
N ALA A 28 3.05 -6.50 -8.82
CA ALA A 28 2.03 -5.57 -8.38
C ALA A 28 2.38 -4.13 -8.73
N PHE A 29 1.44 -3.23 -8.46
CA PHE A 29 1.66 -1.79 -8.47
C PHE A 29 1.10 -1.17 -7.19
N GLU A 30 1.81 -0.21 -6.61
CA GLU A 30 1.29 0.65 -5.55
C GLU A 30 0.75 1.95 -6.14
N ALA A 31 -0.48 2.32 -5.78
CA ALA A 31 -1.10 3.57 -6.16
C ALA A 31 -0.73 4.69 -5.19
N LEU A 32 -0.08 5.71 -5.70
CA LEU A 32 0.44 6.82 -4.94
C LEU A 32 -0.28 8.12 -5.31
N MET A 33 -1.00 8.72 -4.35
CA MET A 33 -1.72 9.98 -4.54
C MET A 33 -0.78 11.09 -5.01
N ARG A 34 -1.24 11.85 -6.02
CA ARG A 34 -0.61 13.06 -6.53
C ARG A 34 -1.65 14.16 -6.71
N SER A 35 -1.19 15.38 -6.91
CA SER A 35 -2.07 16.54 -7.14
C SER A 35 -1.54 17.43 -8.27
N ASN A 36 -2.46 18.19 -8.87
CA ASN A 36 -2.13 19.25 -9.80
C ASN A 36 -2.71 20.59 -9.27
N PRO A 37 -1.87 21.60 -8.88
CA PRO A 37 -0.41 21.57 -8.91
C PRO A 37 0.19 20.50 -7.97
N ARG A 38 1.43 20.08 -8.22
CA ARG A 38 2.10 19.06 -7.44
C ARG A 38 2.41 19.56 -6.03
N ILE A 39 1.81 18.93 -5.04
CA ILE A 39 1.95 19.24 -3.62
C ILE A 39 2.40 17.96 -2.92
N ASN A 40 3.21 18.09 -1.86
CA ASN A 40 3.62 16.94 -1.07
C ASN A 40 2.37 16.24 -0.48
N PRO A 41 2.17 14.93 -0.73
CA PRO A 41 1.03 14.19 -0.19
C PRO A 41 0.84 14.30 1.32
N LEU A 42 1.93 14.29 2.09
CA LEU A 42 1.87 14.45 3.55
C LEU A 42 1.26 15.78 3.97
N THR A 43 1.49 16.84 3.18
CA THR A 43 0.89 18.17 3.43
C THR A 43 -0.62 18.14 3.17
N ILE A 44 -1.07 17.47 2.11
CA ILE A 44 -2.49 17.29 1.78
C ILE A 44 -3.20 16.50 2.89
N ILE A 45 -2.60 15.38 3.32
CA ILE A 45 -3.12 14.51 4.39
C ILE A 45 -3.23 15.29 5.71
N GLN A 46 -2.19 16.06 6.08
CA GLN A 46 -2.21 16.83 7.32
C GLN A 46 -3.28 17.93 7.28
N ASP A 47 -3.48 18.58 6.14
CA ASP A 47 -4.53 19.58 5.95
C ASP A 47 -5.92 18.95 6.01
N ALA A 48 -6.12 17.77 5.40
CA ALA A 48 -7.36 17.01 5.49
C ALA A 48 -7.70 16.61 6.94
N ARG A 49 -6.70 16.20 7.73
CA ARG A 49 -6.86 15.90 9.17
C ARG A 49 -7.30 17.14 9.93
N ASN A 50 -6.66 18.29 9.68
CA ASN A 50 -6.98 19.57 10.35
C ASN A 50 -8.39 20.07 10.01
N GLN A 51 -8.88 19.76 8.80
CA GLN A 51 -10.21 20.14 8.34
C GLN A 51 -11.29 19.09 8.67
N GLY A 52 -10.93 17.94 9.25
CA GLY A 52 -11.86 16.85 9.57
C GLY A 52 -12.46 16.14 8.34
N ILE A 53 -11.72 16.14 7.21
CA ILE A 53 -12.15 15.55 5.92
C ILE A 53 -11.20 14.44 5.45
N LEU A 54 -10.49 13.79 6.39
CA LEU A 54 -9.56 12.73 6.02
C LEU A 54 -10.29 11.54 5.40
N TYR A 55 -11.47 11.19 5.89
CA TYR A 55 -12.29 10.12 5.33
C TYR A 55 -12.67 10.39 3.87
N GLU A 56 -13.09 11.60 3.54
CA GLU A 56 -13.45 12.01 2.18
C GLU A 56 -12.24 11.98 1.25
N LEU A 57 -11.09 12.47 1.72
CA LEU A 57 -9.82 12.41 0.97
C LEU A 57 -9.44 10.96 0.68
N ASP A 58 -9.41 10.12 1.71
CA ASP A 58 -8.93 8.74 1.62
C ASP A 58 -9.83 7.90 0.69
N THR A 59 -11.14 7.97 0.88
CA THR A 59 -12.10 7.26 0.01
C THR A 59 -12.05 7.74 -1.44
N LEU A 60 -11.79 9.03 -1.69
CA LEU A 60 -11.55 9.54 -3.05
C LEU A 60 -10.26 8.97 -3.63
N CYS A 61 -9.17 8.93 -2.85
CA CYS A 61 -7.90 8.34 -3.31
C CYS A 61 -8.04 6.85 -3.64
N ILE A 62 -8.78 6.10 -2.83
CA ILE A 62 -9.08 4.69 -3.11
C ILE A 62 -9.87 4.53 -4.42
N ASN A 63 -10.90 5.35 -4.63
CA ASN A 63 -11.66 5.33 -5.88
C ASN A 63 -10.78 5.66 -7.08
N ASN A 64 -10.01 6.77 -7.02
CA ASN A 64 -9.13 7.17 -8.11
C ASN A 64 -8.10 6.07 -8.42
N ALA A 65 -7.50 5.45 -7.39
CA ALA A 65 -6.53 4.37 -7.55
C ALA A 65 -7.09 3.20 -8.37
N ILE A 66 -8.37 2.88 -8.19
CA ILE A 66 -9.03 1.78 -8.88
C ILE A 66 -9.52 2.21 -10.27
N GLU A 67 -10.12 3.41 -10.38
CA GLU A 67 -10.65 3.92 -11.65
C GLU A 67 -9.56 4.23 -12.68
N GLU A 68 -8.42 4.79 -12.23
CA GLU A 68 -7.32 5.15 -13.11
C GLU A 68 -6.42 3.95 -13.46
N PHE A 69 -6.54 2.81 -12.74
CA PHE A 69 -5.75 1.62 -13.01
C PHE A 69 -6.39 0.80 -14.14
N PRO A 70 -5.67 0.55 -15.25
CA PRO A 70 -6.25 -0.10 -16.41
C PRO A 70 -6.78 -1.51 -16.11
N THR A 71 -7.93 -1.86 -16.68
CA THR A 71 -8.55 -3.18 -16.50
C THR A 71 -7.61 -4.32 -16.96
N SER A 72 -6.86 -4.11 -18.03
CA SER A 72 -5.86 -5.06 -18.52
C SER A 72 -4.72 -5.33 -17.53
N TYR A 73 -4.45 -4.39 -16.64
CA TYR A 73 -3.45 -4.51 -15.58
C TYR A 73 -4.01 -5.19 -14.34
N ILE A 74 -5.23 -4.84 -13.88
CA ILE A 74 -5.83 -5.46 -12.69
C ILE A 74 -6.11 -6.96 -12.88
N GLU A 75 -6.26 -7.42 -14.10
CA GLU A 75 -6.38 -8.85 -14.42
C GLU A 75 -5.09 -9.63 -14.16
N LYS A 76 -3.94 -8.97 -14.27
CA LYS A 76 -2.60 -9.59 -14.19
C LYS A 76 -1.89 -9.32 -12.87
N TYR A 77 -2.00 -8.11 -12.36
CA TYR A 77 -1.20 -7.59 -11.25
C TYR A 77 -2.08 -7.31 -10.03
N PHE A 78 -1.48 -7.32 -8.84
CA PHE A 78 -2.11 -6.76 -7.66
C PHE A 78 -2.03 -5.23 -7.71
N LEU A 79 -3.01 -4.59 -7.10
CA LEU A 79 -3.05 -3.14 -6.88
C LEU A 79 -3.03 -2.87 -5.38
N PHE A 80 -1.95 -2.30 -4.91
CA PHE A 80 -1.79 -1.86 -3.53
C PHE A 80 -2.33 -0.44 -3.39
N VAL A 81 -3.15 -0.21 -2.37
CA VAL A 81 -3.85 1.06 -2.15
C VAL A 81 -3.82 1.40 -0.67
N ASN A 82 -3.27 2.54 -0.35
CA ASN A 82 -3.21 3.05 1.03
C ASN A 82 -4.61 3.29 1.61
N VAL A 83 -4.79 2.95 2.89
CA VAL A 83 -6.00 3.24 3.66
C VAL A 83 -5.67 3.56 5.10
N PHE A 84 -6.23 4.64 5.63
CA PHE A 84 -6.01 5.02 7.02
C PHE A 84 -6.86 4.18 7.99
N PRO A 85 -6.30 3.79 9.16
CA PRO A 85 -7.07 3.12 10.21
C PRO A 85 -8.35 3.87 10.60
N SER A 86 -8.31 5.21 10.68
CA SER A 86 -9.48 6.04 10.95
C SER A 86 -10.56 5.94 9.87
N THR A 87 -10.19 5.74 8.62
CA THR A 87 -11.13 5.49 7.52
C THR A 87 -11.80 4.13 7.69
N ILE A 88 -11.05 3.09 8.06
CA ILE A 88 -11.57 1.73 8.25
C ILE A 88 -12.64 1.70 9.36
N ILE A 89 -12.43 2.42 10.47
CA ILE A 89 -13.41 2.47 11.58
C ILE A 89 -14.53 3.49 11.37
N HIS A 90 -14.48 4.31 10.31
CA HIS A 90 -15.51 5.31 10.05
C HIS A 90 -16.88 4.67 9.82
N GLN A 91 -17.95 5.33 10.31
CA GLN A 91 -19.34 4.80 10.25
C GLN A 91 -19.79 4.47 8.83
N ASN A 92 -19.35 5.20 7.81
CA ASN A 92 -19.74 5.01 6.41
C ASN A 92 -18.84 3.99 5.67
N PHE A 93 -17.79 3.46 6.30
CA PHE A 93 -16.81 2.61 5.64
C PHE A 93 -17.43 1.34 5.03
N MET A 94 -18.31 0.65 5.75
CA MET A 94 -18.95 -0.57 5.26
C MET A 94 -19.77 -0.32 3.98
N LYS A 95 -20.53 0.78 3.97
CA LYS A 95 -21.32 1.18 2.78
C LYS A 95 -20.40 1.54 1.61
N PHE A 96 -19.28 2.22 1.90
CA PHE A 96 -18.28 2.55 0.90
C PHE A 96 -17.71 1.28 0.25
N ILE A 97 -17.27 0.29 1.05
CA ILE A 97 -16.71 -0.97 0.54
C ILE A 97 -17.76 -1.79 -0.25
N GLN A 98 -19.01 -1.85 0.22
CA GLN A 98 -20.08 -2.52 -0.51
C GLN A 98 -20.31 -1.90 -1.90
N ASN A 99 -20.33 -0.58 -1.98
CA ASN A 99 -20.45 0.14 -3.25
C ASN A 99 -19.24 -0.12 -4.14
N LEU A 100 -18.01 -0.02 -3.59
CA LEU A 100 -16.77 -0.25 -4.31
C LEU A 100 -16.73 -1.64 -4.95
N VAL A 101 -17.00 -2.68 -4.16
CA VAL A 101 -17.00 -4.07 -4.64
C VAL A 101 -18.11 -4.34 -5.65
N SER A 102 -19.24 -3.64 -5.53
CA SER A 102 -20.35 -3.75 -6.48
C SER A 102 -20.05 -3.06 -7.81
N SER A 103 -19.40 -1.88 -7.76
CA SER A 103 -19.02 -1.11 -8.96
C SER A 103 -17.85 -1.73 -9.70
N TYR A 104 -16.93 -2.36 -8.98
CA TYR A 104 -15.69 -2.94 -9.53
C TYR A 104 -15.53 -4.42 -9.13
N PRO A 105 -16.34 -5.36 -9.65
CA PRO A 105 -16.27 -6.77 -9.24
C PRO A 105 -14.92 -7.45 -9.49
N HIS A 106 -14.16 -6.94 -10.47
CA HIS A 106 -12.83 -7.44 -10.85
C HIS A 106 -11.74 -7.16 -9.80
N ILE A 107 -11.98 -6.22 -8.87
CA ILE A 107 -10.99 -5.91 -7.82
C ILE A 107 -10.88 -6.99 -6.76
N LYS A 108 -11.87 -7.89 -6.67
CA LYS A 108 -11.84 -8.98 -5.70
C LYS A 108 -10.58 -9.83 -5.90
N LYS A 109 -9.84 -10.05 -4.80
CA LYS A 109 -8.57 -10.79 -4.76
C LYS A 109 -7.39 -10.10 -5.47
N ARG A 110 -7.58 -8.92 -6.07
CA ARG A 110 -6.51 -8.18 -6.75
C ARG A 110 -6.15 -6.89 -6.03
N VAL A 111 -7.08 -6.29 -5.28
CA VAL A 111 -6.77 -5.10 -4.47
C VAL A 111 -6.22 -5.53 -3.11
N VAL A 112 -5.15 -4.86 -2.71
CA VAL A 112 -4.47 -4.98 -1.43
C VAL A 112 -4.61 -3.63 -0.71
N PHE A 113 -5.26 -3.58 0.44
CA PHE A 113 -5.25 -2.38 1.27
C PHE A 113 -4.02 -2.36 2.16
N GLU A 114 -3.24 -1.30 2.03
CA GLU A 114 -2.06 -1.01 2.83
C GLU A 114 -2.45 -0.20 4.06
N ILE A 115 -2.25 -0.79 5.23
CA ILE A 115 -2.57 -0.19 6.51
C ILE A 115 -1.26 0.31 7.11
N ASN A 116 -1.08 1.64 7.09
CA ASN A 116 0.10 2.27 7.65
C ASN A 116 0.04 2.29 9.18
N GLU A 117 1.14 1.92 9.84
CA GLU A 117 1.29 1.98 11.30
C GLU A 117 1.69 3.39 11.79
N ASP A 118 1.09 4.48 11.23
CA ASP A 118 1.34 5.84 11.70
C ASP A 118 1.06 5.95 13.21
N LYS A 119 2.03 6.49 13.93
CA LYS A 119 1.94 6.71 15.39
C LYS A 119 0.69 7.49 15.81
N LYS A 120 0.16 8.36 14.93
CA LYS A 120 -1.06 9.14 15.19
C LYS A 120 -2.32 8.27 15.24
N GLU A 121 -2.31 7.15 14.56
CA GLU A 121 -3.46 6.24 14.45
C GLU A 121 -3.21 4.85 15.06
N GLU A 122 -2.02 4.61 15.62
CA GLU A 122 -1.62 3.32 16.17
C GLU A 122 -2.62 2.77 17.21
N SER A 123 -3.21 3.65 18.04
CA SER A 123 -4.21 3.24 19.04
C SER A 123 -5.47 2.64 18.42
N LEU A 124 -5.83 3.06 17.20
CA LEU A 124 -7.03 2.60 16.49
C LEU A 124 -6.89 1.13 16.05
N LEU A 125 -5.68 0.67 15.77
CA LEU A 125 -5.38 -0.72 15.38
C LEU A 125 -5.74 -1.73 16.47
N ASN A 126 -5.84 -1.28 17.74
CA ASN A 126 -6.17 -2.13 18.87
C ASN A 126 -7.69 -2.21 19.14
N LEU A 127 -8.50 -1.41 18.47
CA LEU A 127 -9.95 -1.40 18.67
C LEU A 127 -10.60 -2.68 18.14
N PRO A 128 -11.55 -3.30 18.86
CA PRO A 128 -12.30 -4.45 18.36
C PRO A 128 -12.99 -4.17 17.02
N LEU A 129 -13.53 -2.96 16.84
CA LEU A 129 -14.16 -2.53 15.58
C LEU A 129 -13.19 -2.56 14.40
N PHE A 130 -11.92 -2.17 14.61
CA PHE A 130 -10.91 -2.23 13.55
C PHE A 130 -10.71 -3.68 13.08
N PHE A 131 -10.54 -4.60 14.01
CA PHE A 131 -10.39 -6.02 13.70
C PHE A 131 -11.62 -6.60 12.98
N GLU A 132 -12.83 -6.29 13.43
CA GLU A 132 -14.09 -6.69 12.78
C GLU A 132 -14.12 -6.21 11.31
N ARG A 133 -13.77 -4.94 11.07
CA ARG A 133 -13.71 -4.36 9.72
C ARG A 133 -12.66 -5.02 8.85
N LEU A 134 -11.52 -5.35 9.43
CA LEU A 134 -10.44 -6.06 8.73
C LEU A 134 -10.90 -7.45 8.28
N MET A 135 -11.59 -8.20 9.14
CA MET A 135 -12.14 -9.50 8.80
C MET A 135 -13.21 -9.38 7.71
N TYR A 136 -14.03 -8.34 7.75
CA TYR A 136 -14.99 -8.07 6.69
C TYR A 136 -14.30 -7.80 5.35
N LEU A 137 -13.26 -6.96 5.29
CA LEU A 137 -12.49 -6.71 4.06
C LEU A 137 -11.99 -8.02 3.44
N LYS A 138 -11.41 -8.89 4.26
CA LYS A 138 -10.96 -10.21 3.80
C LYS A 138 -12.11 -11.07 3.27
N SER A 139 -13.26 -11.05 3.94
CA SER A 139 -14.43 -11.85 3.55
C SER A 139 -15.01 -11.44 2.18
N VAL A 140 -14.85 -10.17 1.80
CA VAL A 140 -15.26 -9.67 0.47
C VAL A 140 -14.17 -9.77 -0.59
N GLY A 141 -13.01 -10.35 -0.24
CA GLY A 141 -11.92 -10.66 -1.14
C GLY A 141 -10.85 -9.57 -1.30
N VAL A 142 -10.83 -8.58 -0.40
CA VAL A 142 -9.75 -7.58 -0.32
C VAL A 142 -8.59 -8.18 0.46
N ARG A 143 -7.37 -8.06 -0.06
CA ARG A 143 -6.15 -8.45 0.64
C ARG A 143 -5.67 -7.32 1.55
N ILE A 144 -4.84 -7.66 2.53
CA ILE A 144 -4.32 -6.72 3.53
C ILE A 144 -2.80 -6.75 3.52
N ALA A 145 -2.19 -5.59 3.49
CA ALA A 145 -0.78 -5.36 3.80
C ALA A 145 -0.66 -4.53 5.08
N LEU A 146 0.32 -4.86 5.91
CA LEU A 146 0.79 -3.97 6.97
C LEU A 146 1.99 -3.20 6.43
N ASP A 147 1.90 -1.88 6.44
CA ASP A 147 2.88 -0.99 5.84
C ASP A 147 3.70 -0.25 6.89
N ASP A 148 4.97 0.08 6.55
CA ASP A 148 5.92 0.79 7.43
C ASP A 148 6.06 0.16 8.82
N ILE A 149 6.02 -1.18 8.91
CA ILE A 149 6.07 -1.82 10.22
C ILE A 149 7.46 -1.68 10.86
N PRO A 150 7.55 -1.12 12.06
CA PRO A 150 8.79 -1.16 12.82
C PRO A 150 9.05 -2.58 13.31
N ILE A 151 10.31 -3.06 13.22
CA ILE A 151 10.66 -4.39 13.71
C ILE A 151 10.71 -4.37 15.24
N ARG A 152 9.57 -4.66 15.86
CA ARG A 152 9.37 -4.71 17.33
C ARG A 152 8.30 -5.75 17.68
N ARG A 153 8.31 -6.19 18.94
CA ARG A 153 7.38 -7.23 19.44
C ARG A 153 5.90 -6.95 19.10
N SER A 154 5.45 -5.70 19.28
CA SER A 154 4.05 -5.34 19.00
C SER A 154 3.66 -5.50 17.53
N SER A 155 4.60 -5.35 16.60
CA SER A 155 4.36 -5.57 15.17
C SER A 155 4.16 -7.05 14.86
N PHE A 156 4.97 -7.92 15.46
CA PHE A 156 4.79 -9.37 15.34
C PHE A 156 3.45 -9.83 15.93
N GLU A 157 3.09 -9.32 17.12
CA GLU A 157 1.77 -9.59 17.74
C GLU A 157 0.60 -9.14 16.83
N ARG A 158 0.77 -8.06 16.06
CA ARG A 158 -0.21 -7.62 15.05
C ARG A 158 -0.24 -8.51 13.83
N MET A 159 0.91 -8.95 13.35
CA MET A 159 0.99 -9.91 12.25
C MET A 159 0.24 -11.19 12.60
N GLU A 160 0.46 -11.75 13.79
CA GLU A 160 -0.28 -12.92 14.30
C GLU A 160 -1.79 -12.66 14.39
N LYS A 161 -2.18 -11.51 14.94
CA LYS A 161 -3.59 -11.17 15.15
C LYS A 161 -4.33 -10.88 13.85
N PHE A 162 -3.70 -10.11 12.94
CA PHE A 162 -4.35 -9.65 11.71
C PHE A 162 -4.18 -10.63 10.57
N VAL A 163 -3.17 -11.50 10.62
CA VAL A 163 -2.82 -12.45 9.56
C VAL A 163 -2.85 -11.75 8.19
N PRO A 164 -2.00 -10.73 7.97
CA PRO A 164 -1.98 -9.99 6.71
C PRO A 164 -1.54 -10.92 5.57
N HIS A 165 -1.76 -10.51 4.32
CA HIS A 165 -1.20 -11.21 3.16
C HIS A 165 0.19 -10.69 2.82
N PHE A 166 0.48 -9.44 3.17
CA PHE A 166 1.76 -8.79 2.91
C PHE A 166 2.20 -7.99 4.14
N VAL A 167 3.51 -7.91 4.29
CA VAL A 167 4.19 -7.05 5.27
C VAL A 167 5.23 -6.24 4.51
N LYS A 168 5.27 -4.93 4.73
CA LYS A 168 6.21 -4.03 4.06
C LYS A 168 7.20 -3.44 5.06
N LEU A 169 8.47 -3.52 4.73
CA LEU A 169 9.55 -2.86 5.46
C LEU A 169 10.01 -1.64 4.65
N ASP A 170 10.04 -0.49 5.31
CA ASP A 170 10.38 0.79 4.71
C ASP A 170 11.85 0.91 4.28
N HIS A 171 12.19 2.01 3.58
CA HIS A 171 13.52 2.28 3.06
C HIS A 171 14.62 2.33 4.14
N THR A 172 14.29 2.53 5.42
CA THR A 172 15.30 2.53 6.48
C THR A 172 15.94 1.16 6.67
N HIS A 173 15.23 0.08 6.28
CA HIS A 173 15.70 -1.30 6.33
C HIS A 173 16.51 -1.68 5.08
N SER A 174 16.16 -1.13 3.91
CA SER A 174 16.83 -1.44 2.63
C SER A 174 18.07 -0.58 2.35
N LYS A 175 18.06 0.68 2.80
CA LYS A 175 19.18 1.60 2.57
C LYS A 175 20.47 1.09 3.17
N ASP A 176 21.54 1.04 2.34
CA ASP A 176 22.85 0.52 2.72
C ASP A 176 22.80 -0.94 3.25
N LEU A 177 21.84 -1.74 2.77
CA LEU A 177 21.65 -3.14 3.19
C LEU A 177 22.89 -3.98 2.89
N ALA A 178 23.52 -3.76 1.74
CA ALA A 178 24.74 -4.46 1.33
C ALA A 178 25.92 -4.25 2.30
N LEU A 179 25.89 -3.16 3.08
CA LEU A 179 26.95 -2.79 4.01
C LEU A 179 26.60 -3.08 5.49
N SER A 180 25.36 -3.52 5.77
CA SER A 180 24.86 -3.66 7.15
C SER A 180 24.42 -5.08 7.46
N ILE A 181 25.32 -5.84 8.12
CA ILE A 181 25.00 -7.19 8.63
C ILE A 181 23.81 -7.15 9.61
N GLU A 182 23.70 -6.09 10.41
CA GLU A 182 22.58 -5.94 11.36
C GLU A 182 21.23 -5.89 10.64
N LYS A 183 21.13 -5.10 9.56
CA LYS A 183 19.88 -5.04 8.76
C LYS A 183 19.60 -6.37 8.06
N GLN A 184 20.62 -7.04 7.54
CA GLN A 184 20.46 -8.38 6.95
C GLN A 184 19.90 -9.38 7.97
N GLN A 185 20.42 -9.38 9.20
CA GLN A 185 19.91 -10.22 10.29
C GLN A 185 18.47 -9.87 10.69
N LEU A 186 18.11 -8.58 10.72
CA LEU A 186 16.76 -8.13 11.00
C LEU A 186 15.78 -8.59 9.93
N ILE A 187 16.14 -8.47 8.65
CA ILE A 187 15.31 -8.95 7.53
C ILE A 187 15.16 -10.46 7.60
N SER A 188 16.25 -11.22 7.86
CA SER A 188 16.16 -12.68 8.03
C SER A 188 15.22 -13.05 9.17
N LEU A 189 15.27 -12.33 10.30
CA LEU A 189 14.33 -12.55 11.41
C LEU A 189 12.87 -12.35 11.00
N VAL A 190 12.58 -11.31 10.19
CA VAL A 190 11.21 -11.09 9.69
C VAL A 190 10.80 -12.19 8.73
N LEU A 191 11.70 -12.63 7.83
CA LEU A 191 11.44 -13.75 6.92
C LEU A 191 11.17 -15.06 7.66
N ASP A 192 11.92 -15.36 8.72
CA ASP A 192 11.67 -16.53 9.57
C ASP A 192 10.31 -16.46 10.29
N TYR A 193 9.81 -15.25 10.53
CA TYR A 193 8.54 -15.01 11.19
C TYR A 193 7.34 -14.99 10.22
N THR A 194 7.58 -14.62 8.96
CA THR A 194 6.55 -14.70 7.90
C THR A 194 6.45 -16.17 7.46
N ASP A 195 5.26 -16.73 7.51
CA ASP A 195 5.00 -18.08 7.01
C ASP A 195 4.69 -18.06 5.49
N GLU A 196 4.39 -19.21 4.92
CA GLU A 196 4.01 -19.35 3.50
C GLU A 196 2.78 -18.51 3.08
N ASN A 197 2.05 -17.94 4.04
CA ASN A 197 0.83 -17.16 3.80
C ASN A 197 1.06 -15.65 3.82
N VAL A 198 2.25 -15.20 4.28
CA VAL A 198 2.57 -13.76 4.42
C VAL A 198 3.82 -13.45 3.61
N GLU A 199 3.67 -12.63 2.58
CA GLU A 199 4.79 -12.21 1.73
C GLU A 199 5.43 -10.92 2.24
N LEU A 200 6.77 -10.90 2.35
CA LEU A 200 7.53 -9.72 2.70
C LEU A 200 7.81 -8.86 1.46
N VAL A 201 7.56 -7.57 1.56
CA VAL A 201 7.96 -6.54 0.59
C VAL A 201 9.07 -5.69 1.22
N LEU A 202 10.22 -5.59 0.56
CA LEU A 202 11.28 -4.67 0.95
C LEU A 202 11.23 -3.43 0.06
N GLU A 203 10.95 -2.29 0.68
CA GLU A 203 10.82 -1.02 -0.01
C GLU A 203 12.11 -0.22 -0.06
N GLY A 204 12.12 0.82 -0.92
CA GLY A 204 13.18 1.80 -0.97
C GLY A 204 14.51 1.24 -1.47
N ILE A 205 14.50 0.22 -2.31
CA ILE A 205 15.70 -0.27 -3.01
C ILE A 205 16.20 0.83 -3.95
N GLU A 206 17.38 1.40 -3.66
CA GLU A 206 17.99 2.48 -4.44
C GLU A 206 19.25 2.06 -5.18
N THR A 207 19.85 0.93 -4.82
CA THR A 207 21.08 0.44 -5.45
C THR A 207 20.99 -1.03 -5.87
N GLU A 208 21.75 -1.39 -6.90
CA GLU A 208 21.88 -2.79 -7.33
C GLU A 208 22.45 -3.69 -6.23
N ALA A 209 23.43 -3.19 -5.48
CA ALA A 209 24.06 -3.94 -4.39
C ALA A 209 23.04 -4.32 -3.30
N ASP A 210 22.16 -3.38 -2.92
CA ASP A 210 21.11 -3.65 -1.93
C ASP A 210 20.10 -4.67 -2.46
N LEU A 211 19.73 -4.57 -3.75
CA LEU A 211 18.82 -5.53 -4.40
C LEU A 211 19.40 -6.95 -4.43
N ILE A 212 20.70 -7.09 -4.78
CA ILE A 212 21.37 -8.40 -4.80
C ILE A 212 21.33 -9.03 -3.41
N ILE A 213 21.73 -8.29 -2.37
CA ILE A 213 21.70 -8.83 -1.00
C ILE A 213 20.28 -9.16 -0.55
N ALA A 214 19.29 -8.32 -0.89
CA ALA A 214 17.88 -8.62 -0.56
C ALA A 214 17.40 -9.92 -1.22
N LYS A 215 17.79 -10.17 -2.48
CA LYS A 215 17.50 -11.43 -3.19
C LYS A 215 18.22 -12.62 -2.55
N ASP A 216 19.50 -12.46 -2.18
CA ASP A 216 20.29 -13.51 -1.54
C ASP A 216 19.73 -13.89 -0.15
N LEU A 217 19.12 -12.95 0.55
CA LEU A 217 18.39 -13.19 1.79
C LEU A 217 17.05 -13.92 1.58
N GLY A 218 16.56 -14.01 0.33
CA GLY A 218 15.31 -14.67 0.01
C GLY A 218 14.06 -13.78 0.15
N VAL A 219 14.22 -12.44 0.17
CA VAL A 219 13.07 -11.53 0.15
C VAL A 219 12.27 -11.76 -1.13
N PRO A 220 10.94 -12.00 -1.06
CA PRO A 220 10.18 -12.37 -2.24
C PRO A 220 9.79 -11.18 -3.14
N LEU A 221 9.61 -9.98 -2.57
CA LEU A 221 9.10 -8.81 -3.30
C LEU A 221 9.91 -7.54 -2.99
N PHE A 222 10.10 -6.72 -4.01
CA PHE A 222 10.94 -5.52 -3.95
C PHE A 222 10.24 -4.32 -4.57
N GLN A 223 10.49 -3.14 -3.99
CA GLN A 223 10.09 -1.85 -4.53
C GLN A 223 11.18 -0.82 -4.27
N GLY A 224 11.38 0.10 -5.21
CA GLY A 224 12.35 1.19 -5.00
C GLY A 224 12.72 1.91 -6.29
N TYR A 225 13.44 3.03 -6.15
CA TYR A 225 13.81 3.86 -7.29
C TYR A 225 14.86 3.23 -8.21
N TYR A 226 15.60 2.27 -7.72
CA TYR A 226 16.47 1.47 -8.56
C TYR A 226 15.67 0.61 -9.56
N ILE A 227 14.51 0.11 -9.15
CA ILE A 227 13.61 -0.69 -9.99
C ILE A 227 12.82 0.23 -10.92
N SER A 228 12.05 1.15 -10.35
CA SER A 228 11.28 2.15 -11.08
C SER A 228 10.79 3.26 -10.16
N LYS A 229 10.73 4.49 -10.67
CA LYS A 229 10.00 5.57 -10.00
C LYS A 229 8.51 5.44 -10.29
N PRO A 230 7.63 6.01 -9.45
CA PRO A 230 6.21 6.11 -9.75
C PRO A 230 5.96 6.84 -11.08
N PHE A 231 5.02 6.34 -11.87
CA PHE A 231 4.63 6.92 -13.16
C PHE A 231 3.12 6.79 -13.40
N ARG A 232 2.59 7.58 -14.34
CA ARG A 232 1.20 7.41 -14.80
C ARG A 232 1.13 6.27 -15.80
N ILE A 233 0.22 5.33 -15.56
CA ILE A 233 -0.13 4.31 -16.56
C ILE A 233 -1.17 4.95 -17.48
N ILE A 234 -0.82 5.11 -18.77
CA ILE A 234 -1.71 5.60 -19.80
C ILE A 234 -2.06 4.41 -20.68
N GLU A 235 -3.35 4.04 -20.75
CA GLU A 235 -3.78 3.09 -21.78
C GLU A 235 -3.54 3.74 -23.15
N GLU A 236 -2.65 3.15 -23.95
CA GLU A 236 -2.59 3.50 -25.38
C GLU A 236 -3.92 3.06 -25.99
N THR A 237 -4.72 4.02 -26.41
CA THR A 237 -5.90 3.76 -27.22
C THR A 237 -5.39 3.12 -28.51
N ILE A 238 -5.55 1.79 -28.64
CA ILE A 238 -5.26 1.10 -29.88
C ILE A 238 -6.30 1.62 -30.89
N VAL A 239 -5.91 2.64 -31.63
CA VAL A 239 -6.67 3.06 -32.82
C VAL A 239 -6.47 1.94 -33.83
N HIS A 240 -7.44 1.04 -33.91
CA HIS A 240 -7.52 0.12 -35.04
C HIS A 240 -7.73 0.93 -36.31
N SER A 241 -6.65 1.13 -37.09
CA SER A 241 -6.68 1.62 -38.45
C SER A 241 -7.12 0.53 -39.41
#